data_30034bd5fb73946c97e42b82c94979f6
#
_entry.id   30034bd5fb73946c97e42b82c94979f6
#
_cell.length_a   1.000
_cell.length_b   1.000
_cell.length_c   1.000
_cell.angle_alpha   90.00
_cell.angle_beta   90.00
_cell.angle_gamma   90.00
#
_symmetry.space_group_name_H-M   'P 1'
#
loop_
_entity.id
_entity.type
_entity.pdbx_description
1 polymer ?
#
loop_
_entity_poly.entity_id
_entity_poly.type
_entity_poly.pdbx_seq_one_letter_code
_entity_poly.pdbx_strand_id
1 'polypeptide(L)'
;MPMASVQGWRGKVLVGLLALLCLWPLMAAAQDKPLSAFYRETWTTRQGLPHNQVNAIAQSPDGYLWLGTWEGLVRYNGLEFHVFDRANTPELKDNGIRSVRAASDGAVVIGTSRGGVTVKRGDRWRTWMEKDGLAQEEVMDALLDRQGRLWVATESAGITRMDGEVPVQFNERN
;
A
#
# COMPACT_ATOMS: atom_id res chain seq x y z
N MET A 1 -47.80 48.61 -39.45
CA MET A 1 -46.76 48.24 -38.48
C MET A 1 -47.32 47.10 -37.61
N PRO A 2 -46.88 45.86 -37.73
CA PRO A 2 -47.35 44.77 -36.87
C PRO A 2 -46.54 44.68 -35.60
N MET A 3 -47.20 44.61 -34.47
CA MET A 3 -46.61 44.33 -33.13
C MET A 3 -46.19 42.87 -33.05
N ALA A 4 -44.90 42.65 -32.89
CA ALA A 4 -44.32 41.34 -32.67
C ALA A 4 -44.67 40.83 -31.25
N SER A 5 -45.17 39.59 -31.18
CA SER A 5 -45.65 38.97 -29.94
C SER A 5 -44.47 38.49 -29.06
N VAL A 6 -44.44 38.97 -27.82
CA VAL A 6 -43.45 38.64 -26.76
C VAL A 6 -43.77 37.29 -26.05
N GLN A 7 -44.58 36.43 -26.64
CA GLN A 7 -45.05 35.22 -25.96
C GLN A 7 -44.14 33.97 -26.10
N GLY A 8 -43.06 34.02 -26.94
CA GLY A 8 -42.25 32.84 -27.20
C GLY A 8 -41.11 32.56 -26.19
N TRP A 9 -40.76 33.51 -25.31
CA TRP A 9 -39.56 33.42 -24.51
C TRP A 9 -39.78 32.86 -23.08
N ARG A 10 -40.99 33.05 -22.54
CA ARG A 10 -41.31 32.60 -21.17
C ARG A 10 -41.40 31.06 -21.03
N GLY A 11 -41.84 30.36 -22.08
CA GLY A 11 -41.91 28.90 -22.08
C GLY A 11 -40.59 28.20 -22.10
N LYS A 12 -39.62 28.73 -22.85
CA LYS A 12 -38.27 28.11 -22.98
C LYS A 12 -37.40 28.26 -21.73
N VAL A 13 -37.56 29.35 -21.00
CA VAL A 13 -36.84 29.59 -19.72
C VAL A 13 -37.38 28.69 -18.60
N LEU A 14 -38.70 28.45 -18.58
CA LEU A 14 -39.32 27.58 -17.57
C LEU A 14 -38.97 26.11 -17.75
N VAL A 15 -38.85 25.62 -19.01
CA VAL A 15 -38.44 24.25 -19.33
C VAL A 15 -36.96 24.03 -19.00
N GLY A 16 -36.11 25.04 -19.23
CA GLY A 16 -34.69 24.98 -18.88
C GLY A 16 -34.47 24.93 -17.34
N LEU A 17 -35.26 25.68 -16.57
CA LEU A 17 -35.16 25.68 -15.11
C LEU A 17 -35.68 24.39 -14.49
N LEU A 18 -36.76 23.77 -15.05
CA LEU A 18 -37.23 22.47 -14.63
C LEU A 18 -36.27 21.31 -14.94
N ALA A 19 -35.58 21.37 -16.06
CA ALA A 19 -34.54 20.39 -16.42
C ALA A 19 -33.35 20.46 -15.48
N LEU A 20 -32.93 21.65 -15.02
CA LEU A 20 -31.87 21.85 -14.06
C LEU A 20 -32.21 21.36 -12.64
N LEU A 21 -33.48 21.48 -12.26
CA LEU A 21 -34.00 20.97 -10.97
C LEU A 21 -34.13 19.44 -10.94
N CYS A 22 -34.31 18.77 -12.10
CA CYS A 22 -34.32 17.31 -12.19
C CYS A 22 -32.95 16.67 -12.17
N LEU A 23 -31.87 17.43 -12.42
CA LEU A 23 -30.47 16.93 -12.35
C LEU A 23 -29.86 17.03 -10.94
N TRP A 24 -30.49 17.76 -10.02
CA TRP A 24 -30.00 17.93 -8.64
C TRP A 24 -30.01 16.65 -7.77
N PRO A 25 -30.97 15.71 -7.88
CA PRO A 25 -30.95 14.51 -7.06
C PRO A 25 -30.00 13.41 -7.54
N LEU A 26 -29.25 13.59 -8.64
CA LEU A 26 -28.26 12.61 -9.11
C LEU A 26 -26.87 12.76 -8.48
N MET A 27 -26.65 13.77 -7.67
CA MET A 27 -25.58 13.76 -6.66
C MET A 27 -26.09 12.91 -5.48
N ALA A 28 -26.28 11.62 -5.72
CA ALA A 28 -26.42 10.65 -4.64
C ALA A 28 -25.13 10.78 -3.80
N ALA A 29 -25.25 11.44 -2.66
CA ALA A 29 -24.20 11.46 -1.67
C ALA A 29 -23.83 10.00 -1.42
N ALA A 30 -22.57 9.66 -1.65
CA ALA A 30 -22.03 8.41 -1.20
C ALA A 30 -22.29 8.38 0.31
N GLN A 31 -23.35 7.67 0.70
CA GLN A 31 -23.67 7.52 2.11
C GLN A 31 -22.58 6.65 2.68
N ASP A 32 -21.70 7.26 3.45
CA ASP A 32 -20.72 6.53 4.25
C ASP A 32 -21.50 5.52 5.10
N LYS A 33 -21.41 4.26 4.74
CA LYS A 33 -22.05 3.19 5.52
C LYS A 33 -21.44 3.20 6.91
N PRO A 34 -22.26 3.21 7.98
CA PRO A 34 -21.73 3.14 9.33
C PRO A 34 -20.89 1.86 9.49
N LEU A 35 -19.83 1.91 10.28
CA LEU A 35 -18.92 0.77 10.51
C LEU A 35 -19.66 -0.49 10.95
N SER A 36 -20.80 -0.36 11.64
CA SER A 36 -21.69 -1.47 12.04
C SER A 36 -22.35 -2.19 10.85
N ALA A 37 -22.39 -1.59 9.66
CA ALA A 37 -22.94 -2.20 8.45
C ALA A 37 -21.91 -3.07 7.69
N PHE A 38 -20.63 -3.07 8.12
CA PHE A 38 -19.61 -3.93 7.55
C PHE A 38 -19.55 -5.25 8.31
N TYR A 39 -19.41 -6.34 7.57
CA TYR A 39 -19.08 -7.64 8.15
C TYR A 39 -17.70 -7.56 8.78
N ARG A 40 -17.56 -8.00 10.03
CA ARG A 40 -16.30 -7.98 10.77
C ARG A 40 -15.80 -9.39 10.97
N GLU A 41 -14.62 -9.65 10.50
CA GLU A 41 -13.91 -10.90 10.71
C GLU A 41 -12.62 -10.62 11.49
N THR A 42 -12.24 -11.53 12.37
CA THR A 42 -11.02 -11.41 13.17
C THR A 42 -10.14 -12.62 12.92
N TRP A 43 -8.92 -12.37 12.51
CA TRP A 43 -7.92 -13.41 12.27
C TRP A 43 -6.85 -13.37 13.35
N THR A 44 -6.51 -14.55 13.84
CA THR A 44 -5.47 -14.78 14.85
C THR A 44 -4.64 -15.99 14.43
N THR A 45 -3.72 -16.42 15.28
CA THR A 45 -2.95 -17.65 15.05
C THR A 45 -3.86 -18.90 14.95
N ARG A 46 -5.08 -18.84 15.48
CA ARG A 46 -6.07 -19.93 15.34
C ARG A 46 -6.61 -20.06 13.92
N GLN A 47 -6.61 -18.98 13.15
CA GLN A 47 -7.04 -18.95 11.74
C GLN A 47 -5.86 -19.02 10.76
N GLY A 48 -4.62 -19.21 11.25
CA GLY A 48 -3.45 -19.44 10.40
C GLY A 48 -2.49 -18.25 10.25
N LEU A 49 -2.68 -17.14 11.01
CA LEU A 49 -1.61 -16.14 11.11
C LEU A 49 -0.42 -16.74 11.87
N PRO A 50 0.84 -16.46 11.46
CA PRO A 50 2.01 -16.97 12.18
C PRO A 50 2.18 -16.29 13.55
N HIS A 51 1.72 -15.05 13.69
CA HIS A 51 1.76 -14.29 14.94
C HIS A 51 0.55 -13.34 15.05
N ASN A 52 0.05 -13.10 16.26
CA ASN A 52 -1.11 -12.22 16.48
C ASN A 52 -0.79 -10.72 16.32
N GLN A 53 0.47 -10.34 16.49
CA GLN A 53 0.88 -8.95 16.25
C GLN A 53 1.21 -8.76 14.79
N VAL A 54 0.39 -7.96 14.11
CA VAL A 54 0.58 -7.51 12.73
C VAL A 54 1.16 -6.09 12.77
N ASN A 55 2.38 -5.94 12.27
CA ASN A 55 3.13 -4.67 12.30
C ASN A 55 2.88 -3.81 11.06
N ALA A 56 2.56 -4.45 9.94
CA ALA A 56 2.36 -3.76 8.67
C ALA A 56 1.29 -4.45 7.82
N ILE A 57 0.61 -3.66 6.99
CA ILE A 57 -0.35 -4.14 6.01
C ILE A 57 -0.20 -3.35 4.72
N ALA A 58 -0.22 -4.04 3.59
CA ALA A 58 -0.24 -3.44 2.26
C ALA A 58 -1.12 -4.27 1.32
N GLN A 59 -1.67 -3.62 0.28
CA GLN A 59 -2.37 -4.33 -0.80
C GLN A 59 -1.58 -4.16 -2.09
N SER A 60 -1.28 -5.25 -2.76
CA SER A 60 -0.66 -5.23 -4.08
C SER A 60 -1.71 -5.04 -5.20
N PRO A 61 -1.31 -4.55 -6.39
CA PRO A 61 -2.23 -4.28 -7.50
C PRO A 61 -3.03 -5.49 -7.99
N ASP A 62 -2.52 -6.70 -7.76
CA ASP A 62 -3.20 -7.98 -8.04
C ASP A 62 -4.27 -8.36 -7.00
N GLY A 63 -4.48 -7.49 -5.97
CA GLY A 63 -5.52 -7.61 -4.97
C GLY A 63 -5.13 -8.38 -3.71
N TYR A 64 -3.96 -9.02 -3.65
CA TYR A 64 -3.50 -9.69 -2.43
C TYR A 64 -3.24 -8.69 -1.30
N LEU A 65 -3.59 -9.07 -0.07
CA LEU A 65 -3.13 -8.40 1.14
C LEU A 65 -1.82 -9.03 1.61
N TRP A 66 -0.90 -8.17 1.99
CA TRP A 66 0.40 -8.54 2.57
C TRP A 66 0.45 -8.04 4.01
N LEU A 67 0.74 -8.95 4.94
CA LEU A 67 0.77 -8.67 6.37
C LEU A 67 2.17 -8.96 6.89
N GLY A 68 2.79 -7.99 7.54
CA GLY A 68 4.06 -8.18 8.23
C GLY A 68 3.81 -8.55 9.70
N THR A 69 4.38 -9.66 10.15
CA THR A 69 4.29 -10.10 11.55
C THR A 69 5.68 -10.34 12.15
N TRP A 70 5.77 -10.67 13.44
CA TRP A 70 7.05 -11.04 14.06
C TRP A 70 7.56 -12.44 13.68
N GLU A 71 6.68 -13.30 13.13
CA GLU A 71 7.02 -14.67 12.77
C GLU A 71 6.84 -14.94 11.27
N GLY A 72 6.92 -13.90 10.44
CA GLY A 72 6.91 -14.01 8.99
C GLY A 72 6.06 -12.98 8.27
N LEU A 73 6.20 -13.01 6.94
CA LEU A 73 5.38 -12.28 5.99
C LEU A 73 4.22 -13.17 5.56
N VAL A 74 3.03 -12.61 5.51
CA VAL A 74 1.82 -13.32 5.09
C VAL A 74 1.26 -12.71 3.82
N ARG A 75 0.86 -13.53 2.87
CA ARG A 75 0.03 -13.15 1.72
C ARG A 75 -1.35 -13.75 1.88
N TYR A 76 -2.39 -12.94 1.77
CA TYR A 76 -3.79 -13.35 1.87
C TYR A 76 -4.54 -13.06 0.56
N ASN A 77 -5.25 -14.06 0.05
CA ASN A 77 -5.99 -14.00 -1.22
C ASN A 77 -7.51 -13.80 -1.04
N GLY A 78 -7.98 -13.57 0.19
CA GLY A 78 -9.40 -13.50 0.53
C GLY A 78 -9.95 -14.82 1.09
N LEU A 79 -9.21 -15.93 0.99
CA LEU A 79 -9.64 -17.26 1.44
C LEU A 79 -8.62 -17.91 2.40
N GLU A 80 -7.34 -17.83 2.08
CA GLU A 80 -6.29 -18.52 2.81
C GLU A 80 -5.03 -17.65 2.98
N PHE A 81 -4.25 -17.95 4.02
CA PHE A 81 -2.98 -17.35 4.31
C PHE A 81 -1.83 -18.19 3.75
N HIS A 82 -0.93 -17.55 3.03
CA HIS A 82 0.35 -18.14 2.65
C HIS A 82 1.46 -17.43 3.43
N VAL A 83 2.18 -18.19 4.25
CA VAL A 83 3.24 -17.65 5.13
C VAL A 83 4.60 -17.85 4.47
N PHE A 84 5.39 -16.77 4.44
CA PHE A 84 6.80 -16.76 4.06
C PHE A 84 7.65 -16.49 5.29
N ASP A 85 8.59 -17.38 5.57
CA ASP A 85 9.54 -17.29 6.67
C ASP A 85 10.94 -17.75 6.22
N ARG A 86 11.92 -17.67 7.12
CA ARG A 86 13.29 -18.09 6.83
C ARG A 86 13.43 -19.58 6.48
N ALA A 87 12.50 -20.42 6.92
CA ALA A 87 12.56 -21.87 6.68
C ALA A 87 12.12 -22.22 5.25
N ASN A 88 11.11 -21.51 4.71
CA ASN A 88 10.57 -21.75 3.37
C ASN A 88 10.98 -20.70 2.33
N THR A 89 11.54 -19.58 2.77
CA THR A 89 11.99 -18.47 1.91
C THR A 89 13.37 -17.98 2.40
N PRO A 90 14.47 -18.67 2.02
CA PRO A 90 15.83 -18.39 2.52
C PRO A 90 16.34 -16.98 2.20
N GLU A 91 15.72 -16.29 1.24
CA GLU A 91 16.01 -14.89 0.91
C GLU A 91 15.57 -13.93 2.03
N LEU A 92 14.51 -14.24 2.76
CA LEU A 92 14.19 -13.55 4.01
C LEU A 92 15.25 -13.89 5.05
N LYS A 93 15.94 -12.88 5.57
CA LYS A 93 17.04 -13.08 6.55
C LYS A 93 16.55 -12.98 7.99
N ASP A 94 15.33 -12.49 8.19
CA ASP A 94 14.69 -12.41 9.51
C ASP A 94 13.17 -12.63 9.37
N ASN A 95 12.54 -13.25 10.37
CA ASN A 95 11.09 -13.45 10.42
C ASN A 95 10.36 -12.20 10.93
N GLY A 96 11.04 -11.33 11.67
CA GLY A 96 10.45 -10.12 12.23
C GLY A 96 10.22 -9.05 11.16
N ILE A 97 9.03 -9.03 10.56
CA ILE A 97 8.69 -8.05 9.53
C ILE A 97 8.17 -6.79 10.21
N ARG A 98 8.84 -5.66 9.99
CA ARG A 98 8.46 -4.34 10.52
C ARG A 98 7.63 -3.53 9.53
N SER A 99 7.97 -3.57 8.25
CA SER A 99 7.27 -2.83 7.20
C SER A 99 7.01 -3.66 5.97
N VAL A 100 5.90 -3.37 5.29
CA VAL A 100 5.53 -3.92 3.99
C VAL A 100 4.95 -2.81 3.13
N ARG A 101 5.48 -2.64 1.92
CA ARG A 101 5.00 -1.69 0.92
C ARG A 101 4.81 -2.39 -0.42
N ALA A 102 3.67 -2.16 -1.06
CA ALA A 102 3.43 -2.62 -2.42
C ALA A 102 3.64 -1.46 -3.39
N ALA A 103 4.42 -1.70 -4.43
CA ALA A 103 4.63 -0.75 -5.51
C ALA A 103 3.61 -0.96 -6.64
N SER A 104 3.41 0.06 -7.47
CA SER A 104 2.46 0.02 -8.57
C SER A 104 2.80 -1.01 -9.65
N ASP A 105 4.05 -1.44 -9.74
CA ASP A 105 4.53 -2.50 -10.64
C ASP A 105 4.35 -3.92 -10.07
N GLY A 106 3.69 -4.03 -8.90
CA GLY A 106 3.46 -5.30 -8.20
C GLY A 106 4.64 -5.78 -7.35
N ALA A 107 5.72 -5.02 -7.26
CA ALA A 107 6.79 -5.33 -6.33
C ALA A 107 6.33 -5.15 -4.88
N VAL A 108 6.79 -6.01 -3.99
CA VAL A 108 6.56 -5.91 -2.55
C VAL A 108 7.90 -5.68 -1.87
N VAL A 109 7.98 -4.58 -1.10
CA VAL A 109 9.16 -4.19 -0.33
C VAL A 109 8.92 -4.56 1.12
N ILE A 110 9.84 -5.29 1.72
CA ILE A 110 9.74 -5.87 3.05
C ILE A 110 10.94 -5.38 3.88
N GLY A 111 10.67 -4.62 4.95
CA GLY A 111 11.66 -4.23 5.94
C GLY A 111 11.60 -5.15 7.14
N THR A 112 12.75 -5.63 7.60
CA THR A 112 12.86 -6.59 8.70
C THR A 112 13.53 -5.98 9.92
N SER A 113 13.41 -6.66 11.06
CA SER A 113 13.98 -6.16 12.32
C SER A 113 15.50 -6.33 12.39
N ARG A 114 16.09 -7.31 11.71
CA ARG A 114 17.55 -7.60 11.72
C ARG A 114 18.05 -8.34 10.49
N GLY A 115 17.31 -8.34 9.42
CA GLY A 115 17.65 -9.04 8.17
C GLY A 115 17.68 -8.12 6.94
N GLY A 116 17.78 -6.81 7.18
CA GLY A 116 17.82 -5.82 6.11
C GLY A 116 16.48 -5.65 5.40
N VAL A 117 16.56 -5.30 4.12
CA VAL A 117 15.40 -5.05 3.26
C VAL A 117 15.34 -6.06 2.12
N THR A 118 14.16 -6.61 1.88
CA THR A 118 13.89 -7.56 0.81
C THR A 118 12.88 -6.97 -0.18
N VAL A 119 13.13 -7.15 -1.48
CA VAL A 119 12.17 -6.82 -2.54
C VAL A 119 11.79 -8.10 -3.29
N LYS A 120 10.49 -8.36 -3.32
CA LYS A 120 9.89 -9.45 -4.09
C LYS A 120 9.29 -8.90 -5.39
N ARG A 121 9.66 -9.46 -6.54
CA ARG A 121 9.09 -9.18 -7.87
C ARG A 121 8.73 -10.49 -8.58
N GLY A 122 7.44 -10.78 -8.72
CA GLY A 122 7.00 -12.11 -9.16
C GLY A 122 7.56 -13.19 -8.22
N ASP A 123 8.23 -14.19 -8.74
CA ASP A 123 8.84 -15.26 -7.93
C ASP A 123 10.30 -14.96 -7.51
N ARG A 124 10.83 -13.81 -7.89
CA ARG A 124 12.20 -13.40 -7.55
C ARG A 124 12.23 -12.59 -6.27
N TRP A 125 13.14 -12.96 -5.37
CA TRP A 125 13.42 -12.28 -4.13
C TRP A 125 14.86 -11.77 -4.15
N ARG A 126 15.08 -10.58 -3.66
CA ARG A 126 16.40 -10.00 -3.48
C ARG A 126 16.46 -9.26 -2.16
N THR A 127 17.49 -9.55 -1.37
CA THR A 127 17.72 -8.93 -0.06
C THR A 127 19.00 -8.13 -0.09
N TRP A 128 18.98 -6.96 0.54
CA TRP A 128 20.14 -6.13 0.80
C TRP A 128 20.36 -6.02 2.30
N MET A 129 21.63 -6.17 2.68
CA MET A 129 22.16 -6.11 4.03
C MET A 129 23.28 -5.09 4.11
N GLU A 130 23.92 -4.90 5.26
CA GLU A 130 25.07 -3.99 5.41
C GLU A 130 26.20 -4.31 4.44
N LYS A 131 26.50 -5.58 4.20
CA LYS A 131 27.49 -6.02 3.21
C LYS A 131 27.19 -5.58 1.76
N ASP A 132 25.93 -5.25 1.47
CA ASP A 132 25.45 -4.77 0.18
C ASP A 132 25.32 -3.23 0.17
N GLY A 133 25.77 -2.55 1.25
CA GLY A 133 25.82 -1.11 1.39
C GLY A 133 24.63 -0.49 2.11
N LEU A 134 23.76 -1.28 2.74
CA LEU A 134 22.74 -0.76 3.64
C LEU A 134 23.42 -0.17 4.89
N ALA A 135 22.90 0.95 5.39
CA ALA A 135 23.50 1.61 6.55
C ALA A 135 23.34 0.82 7.86
N GLN A 136 22.27 0.02 7.95
CA GLN A 136 21.93 -0.80 9.12
C GLN A 136 20.87 -1.83 8.73
N GLU A 137 20.89 -3.02 9.36
CA GLU A 137 19.97 -4.12 9.06
C GLU A 137 18.61 -4.00 9.76
N GLU A 138 18.51 -3.15 10.79
CA GLU A 138 17.26 -2.80 11.48
C GLU A 138 16.47 -1.79 10.67
N VAL A 139 15.58 -2.30 9.81
CA VAL A 139 14.77 -1.48 8.90
C VAL A 139 13.46 -1.08 9.57
N MET A 140 13.19 0.22 9.60
CA MET A 140 11.92 0.76 10.11
C MET A 140 10.87 0.86 9.01
N ASP A 141 11.25 1.35 7.83
CA ASP A 141 10.38 1.39 6.65
C ASP A 141 11.22 1.40 5.37
N ALA A 142 10.64 0.93 4.27
CA ALA A 142 11.27 0.95 2.96
C ALA A 142 10.25 1.06 1.84
N LEU A 143 10.62 1.72 0.74
CA LEU A 143 9.76 1.87 -0.41
C LEU A 143 10.56 1.93 -1.73
N LEU A 144 9.90 1.62 -2.82
CA LEU A 144 10.34 1.96 -4.17
C LEU A 144 9.70 3.29 -4.58
N ASP A 145 10.51 4.25 -5.02
CA ASP A 145 10.01 5.50 -5.58
C ASP A 145 9.53 5.31 -7.03
N ARG A 146 8.98 6.39 -7.63
CA ARG A 146 8.45 6.36 -9.00
C ARG A 146 9.52 6.05 -10.06
N GLN A 147 10.79 6.22 -9.75
CA GLN A 147 11.92 5.86 -10.60
C GLN A 147 12.43 4.42 -10.36
N GLY A 148 11.79 3.69 -9.43
CA GLY A 148 12.17 2.33 -9.06
C GLY A 148 13.39 2.25 -8.13
N ARG A 149 13.83 3.37 -7.54
CA ARG A 149 14.93 3.39 -6.57
C ARG A 149 14.42 2.95 -5.20
N LEU A 150 15.18 2.11 -4.54
CA LEU A 150 14.84 1.63 -3.21
C LEU A 150 15.35 2.60 -2.15
N TRP A 151 14.42 3.10 -1.32
CA TRP A 151 14.69 3.93 -0.15
C TRP A 151 14.45 3.13 1.10
N VAL A 152 15.38 3.17 2.03
CA VAL A 152 15.35 2.39 3.27
C VAL A 152 15.62 3.30 4.45
N ALA A 153 14.66 3.40 5.36
CA ALA A 153 14.81 4.08 6.65
C ALA A 153 15.21 3.05 7.70
N THR A 154 16.30 3.31 8.41
CA THR A 154 16.86 2.44 9.45
C THR A 154 16.56 2.97 10.84
N GLU A 155 16.76 2.14 11.87
CA GLU A 155 16.44 2.51 13.26
C GLU A 155 17.30 3.65 13.79
N SER A 156 18.60 3.67 13.45
CA SER A 156 19.53 4.66 14.00
C SER A 156 20.59 5.20 13.02
N ALA A 157 20.64 4.67 11.79
CA ALA A 157 21.68 5.07 10.80
C ALA A 157 21.15 5.95 9.66
N GLY A 158 19.95 6.53 9.83
CA GLY A 158 19.34 7.44 8.85
C GLY A 158 18.70 6.71 7.69
N ILE A 159 18.85 7.25 6.48
CA ILE A 159 18.22 6.74 5.26
C ILE A 159 19.30 6.27 4.27
N THR A 160 19.09 5.13 3.67
CA THR A 160 19.87 4.65 2.52
C THR A 160 19.02 4.65 1.26
N ARG A 161 19.51 5.25 0.18
CA ARG A 161 18.96 5.08 -1.16
C ARG A 161 19.85 4.10 -1.93
N MET A 162 19.27 2.99 -2.35
CA MET A 162 19.93 2.03 -3.22
C MET A 162 19.71 2.47 -4.67
N ASP A 163 20.74 3.12 -5.25
CA ASP A 163 20.72 3.73 -6.58
C ASP A 163 21.81 3.09 -7.44
N GLY A 164 21.43 2.10 -8.24
CA GLY A 164 22.39 1.35 -9.04
C GLY A 164 23.37 0.52 -8.18
N GLU A 165 24.68 0.64 -8.47
CA GLU A 165 25.73 -0.12 -7.78
C GLU A 165 26.25 0.56 -6.51
N VAL A 166 26.01 1.87 -6.35
CA VAL A 166 26.53 2.65 -5.23
C VAL A 166 25.39 3.17 -4.36
N PRO A 167 25.25 2.66 -3.12
CA PRO A 167 24.29 3.19 -2.16
C PRO A 167 24.64 4.62 -1.75
N VAL A 168 23.61 5.45 -1.59
CA VAL A 168 23.74 6.83 -1.07
C VAL A 168 23.12 6.87 0.31
N GLN A 169 23.91 7.27 1.31
CA GLN A 169 23.47 7.38 2.69
C GLN A 169 23.18 8.85 3.05
N PHE A 170 22.10 9.08 3.74
CA PHE A 170 21.68 10.36 4.30
C PHE A 170 21.59 10.22 5.82
N ASN A 171 22.40 10.94 6.55
CA ASN A 171 22.45 10.93 8.02
C ASN A 171 22.74 12.33 8.56
N GLU A 172 22.92 12.49 9.85
CA GLU A 172 23.15 13.78 10.50
C GLU A 172 24.42 14.52 10.03
N ARG A 173 25.31 13.86 9.28
CA ARG A 173 26.58 14.42 8.83
C ARG A 173 26.55 14.92 7.37
N ASN A 174 25.48 14.60 6.59
CA ASN A 174 25.37 15.00 5.19
C ASN A 174 23.93 15.21 4.72
#